data_064c6f51be99aff2758d3d71998e758f
#
_entry.id   064c6f51be99aff2758d3d71998e758f
#
_cell.length_a   1.000
_cell.length_b   1.000
_cell.length_c   1.000
_cell.angle_alpha   90.00
_cell.angle_beta   90.00
_cell.angle_gamma   90.00
#
_symmetry.space_group_name_H-M   'P 1'
#
loop_
_entity.id
_entity.type
_entity.pdbx_description
1 polymer ?
#
loop_
_entity_poly.entity_id
_entity_poly.type
_entity_poly.pdbx_seq_one_letter_code
_entity_poly.pdbx_strand_id
1 'polypeptide(L)'
;MADTRRTRAYLLGTSFPDNTVGSISAQDMRDYVVSVMGSYANINNNAADGTPTAQAVANGTTVTLDWSLGSSGANGLDDTDGSSYGASSDYANDHIRIYTKGIFNLEMNISYKQGTAGNIIWTWLLATQADGGSITETGYKVKRLLGSTSEAAAISVSGFVDTTGHTTHTDVLSRLRHDNGSSQNMILQYGQLNVTRIG
;
A
#
# COMPACT_ATOMS: atom_id res chain seq x y z
N MET A 1 29.94 -9.42 4.30
CA MET A 1 28.78 -10.26 4.67
C MET A 1 27.58 -9.34 4.59
N ALA A 2 26.51 -9.73 3.93
CA ALA A 2 25.32 -8.88 3.77
C ALA A 2 24.56 -8.77 5.11
N ASP A 3 23.97 -7.61 5.38
CA ASP A 3 23.14 -7.40 6.57
C ASP A 3 21.79 -8.10 6.36
N THR A 4 21.29 -8.76 7.39
CA THR A 4 20.09 -9.60 7.26
C THR A 4 19.02 -9.15 8.26
N ARG A 5 17.82 -8.87 7.79
CA ARG A 5 16.67 -8.65 8.66
C ARG A 5 16.29 -9.92 9.40
N ARG A 6 16.08 -9.80 10.70
CA ARG A 6 15.73 -10.90 11.60
C ARG A 6 14.37 -10.67 12.25
N THR A 7 13.70 -11.74 12.60
CA THR A 7 12.48 -11.65 13.42
C THR A 7 12.83 -11.25 14.86
N ARG A 8 11.87 -10.67 15.58
CA ARG A 8 12.05 -10.37 17.02
C ARG A 8 12.44 -11.61 17.83
N ALA A 9 11.82 -12.76 17.55
CA ALA A 9 12.15 -14.01 18.23
C ALA A 9 13.60 -14.44 17.97
N TYR A 10 14.09 -14.29 16.74
CA TYR A 10 15.48 -14.58 16.40
C TYR A 10 16.45 -13.65 17.14
N LEU A 11 16.16 -12.34 17.15
CA LEU A 11 17.00 -11.35 17.84
C LEU A 11 17.11 -11.64 19.34
N LEU A 12 15.98 -11.93 19.98
CA LEU A 12 15.96 -12.22 21.42
C LEU A 12 16.54 -13.58 21.78
N GLY A 13 16.34 -14.60 20.93
CA GLY A 13 16.77 -15.96 21.24
C GLY A 13 18.15 -16.35 20.71
N THR A 14 18.66 -15.65 19.69
CA THR A 14 19.89 -16.04 18.98
C THR A 14 20.93 -14.93 18.96
N SER A 15 20.56 -13.71 18.52
CA SER A 15 21.51 -12.59 18.41
C SER A 15 21.80 -11.93 19.75
N PHE A 16 20.79 -11.89 20.64
CA PHE A 16 20.90 -11.31 22.00
C PHE A 16 20.40 -12.32 23.04
N PRO A 17 21.01 -13.51 23.13
CA PRO A 17 20.65 -14.47 24.16
C PRO A 17 20.95 -13.88 25.54
N ASP A 18 20.10 -14.21 26.50
CA ASP A 18 20.23 -13.76 27.90
C ASP A 18 21.55 -14.24 28.48
N ASN A 19 22.51 -13.42 28.28
CA ASN A 19 23.85 -13.26 28.80
C ASN A 19 24.51 -14.41 29.58
N THR A 20 24.92 -15.46 28.92
CA THR A 20 25.85 -16.39 29.55
C THR A 20 27.26 -16.40 28.96
N VAL A 21 27.49 -15.84 27.77
CA VAL A 21 28.84 -15.82 27.15
C VAL A 21 29.05 -14.61 26.20
N GLY A 22 28.64 -13.46 26.56
CA GLY A 22 29.13 -12.14 26.15
C GLY A 22 29.66 -11.88 24.74
N SER A 23 29.16 -12.46 23.68
CA SER A 23 29.63 -12.08 22.34
C SER A 23 28.50 -11.70 21.38
N ILE A 24 27.99 -10.48 21.54
CA ILE A 24 27.25 -9.84 20.47
C ILE A 24 28.26 -9.48 19.38
N SER A 25 28.15 -10.13 18.23
CA SER A 25 29.03 -9.84 17.11
C SER A 25 28.66 -8.50 16.43
N ALA A 26 29.58 -7.91 15.70
CA ALA A 26 29.27 -6.74 14.88
C ALA A 26 28.19 -7.04 13.81
N GLN A 27 28.04 -8.30 13.38
CA GLN A 27 26.97 -8.74 12.49
C GLN A 27 25.61 -8.74 13.21
N ASP A 28 25.55 -9.25 14.44
CA ASP A 28 24.30 -9.23 15.23
C ASP A 28 23.80 -7.80 15.46
N MET A 29 24.71 -6.87 15.70
CA MET A 29 24.35 -5.44 15.83
C MET A 29 23.82 -4.85 14.50
N ARG A 30 24.42 -5.18 13.37
CA ARG A 30 23.91 -4.73 12.07
C ARG A 30 22.54 -5.35 11.76
N ASP A 31 22.40 -6.66 12.00
CA ASP A 31 21.12 -7.36 11.80
C ASP A 31 20.02 -6.77 12.73
N TYR A 32 20.38 -6.39 13.95
CA TYR A 32 19.47 -5.71 14.86
C TYR A 32 19.03 -4.35 14.29
N VAL A 33 19.97 -3.50 13.90
CA VAL A 33 19.68 -2.16 13.36
C VAL A 33 18.76 -2.28 12.14
N VAL A 34 19.10 -3.15 11.18
CA VAL A 34 18.27 -3.37 9.97
C VAL A 34 16.88 -3.93 10.33
N SER A 35 16.78 -4.75 11.38
CA SER A 35 15.51 -5.37 11.79
C SER A 35 14.56 -4.39 12.51
N VAL A 36 15.11 -3.41 13.24
CA VAL A 36 14.31 -2.40 13.95
C VAL A 36 14.07 -1.15 13.11
N MET A 37 14.86 -0.93 12.05
CA MET A 37 14.55 0.11 11.08
C MET A 37 13.23 -0.24 10.37
N GLY A 38 12.25 0.63 10.53
CA GLY A 38 10.93 0.42 9.93
C GLY A 38 11.00 0.29 8.41
N SER A 39 10.36 -0.72 7.85
CA SER A 39 10.09 -0.75 6.41
C SER A 39 9.04 0.29 6.10
N TYR A 40 9.28 1.10 5.09
CA TYR A 40 8.35 2.10 4.60
C TYR A 40 8.35 2.09 3.08
N ALA A 41 7.17 2.10 2.48
CA ALA A 41 7.01 2.36 1.06
C ALA A 41 5.81 3.28 0.83
N ASN A 42 5.87 4.07 -0.22
CA ASN A 42 4.85 5.03 -0.57
C ASN A 42 4.65 5.06 -2.08
N ILE A 43 3.38 5.00 -2.51
CA ILE A 43 2.97 5.40 -3.85
C ILE A 43 2.18 6.70 -3.72
N ASN A 44 2.48 7.69 -4.53
CA ASN A 44 1.68 8.90 -4.62
C ASN A 44 1.48 9.33 -6.07
N ASN A 45 0.38 10.02 -6.31
CA ASN A 45 0.03 10.62 -7.59
C ASN A 45 -0.56 12.00 -7.34
N ASN A 46 -0.06 13.00 -8.04
CA ASN A 46 -0.59 14.37 -8.05
C ASN A 46 -1.14 14.67 -9.45
N ALA A 47 -2.22 13.99 -9.82
CA ALA A 47 -2.85 14.14 -11.13
C ALA A 47 -3.45 15.53 -11.37
N ALA A 48 -3.68 16.32 -10.31
CA ALA A 48 -4.22 17.68 -10.43
C ALA A 48 -3.25 18.66 -11.12
N ASP A 49 -1.93 18.38 -11.06
CA ASP A 49 -0.91 19.22 -11.69
C ASP A 49 -0.73 18.90 -13.20
N GLY A 50 -1.40 17.91 -13.70
CA GLY A 50 -1.39 17.49 -15.11
C GLY A 50 -2.77 17.53 -15.74
N THR A 51 -2.95 16.76 -16.82
CA THR A 51 -4.27 16.52 -17.42
C THR A 51 -4.86 15.26 -16.77
N PRO A 52 -5.84 15.39 -15.85
CA PRO A 52 -6.39 14.23 -15.16
C PRO A 52 -7.00 13.24 -16.16
N THR A 53 -6.56 12.01 -16.12
CA THR A 53 -7.16 10.94 -16.90
C THR A 53 -8.20 10.21 -16.05
N ALA A 54 -9.32 9.87 -16.66
CA ALA A 54 -10.39 9.17 -15.98
C ALA A 54 -10.16 7.66 -16.00
N GLN A 55 -10.34 7.01 -14.86
CA GLN A 55 -10.45 5.55 -14.78
C GLN A 55 -11.92 5.13 -14.89
N ALA A 56 -12.23 4.32 -15.90
CA ALA A 56 -13.56 3.75 -16.04
C ALA A 56 -13.76 2.59 -15.05
N VAL A 57 -14.88 2.61 -14.35
CA VAL A 57 -15.27 1.59 -13.38
C VAL A 57 -16.63 1.04 -13.77
N ALA A 58 -16.71 -0.25 -14.07
CA ALA A 58 -17.98 -0.89 -14.38
C ALA A 58 -18.84 -1.05 -13.13
N ASN A 59 -20.17 -0.98 -13.31
CA ASN A 59 -21.12 -1.13 -12.20
C ASN A 59 -20.91 -2.42 -11.41
N GLY A 60 -20.84 -2.31 -10.10
CA GLY A 60 -20.67 -3.44 -9.18
C GLY A 60 -19.31 -4.13 -9.23
N THR A 61 -18.40 -3.68 -10.11
CA THR A 61 -17.07 -4.27 -10.25
C THR A 61 -16.05 -3.54 -9.38
N THR A 62 -15.26 -4.27 -8.61
CA THR A 62 -14.13 -3.70 -7.87
C THR A 62 -12.89 -3.73 -8.75
N VAL A 63 -12.29 -2.57 -8.99
CA VAL A 63 -11.07 -2.42 -9.79
C VAL A 63 -9.91 -1.91 -8.92
N THR A 64 -8.68 -2.21 -9.31
CA THR A 64 -7.50 -1.60 -8.69
C THR A 64 -7.36 -0.17 -9.20
N LEU A 65 -6.98 0.76 -8.32
CA LEU A 65 -6.67 2.13 -8.71
C LEU A 65 -5.42 2.14 -9.57
N ASP A 66 -5.55 2.71 -10.76
CA ASP A 66 -4.42 2.96 -11.65
C ASP A 66 -3.66 4.21 -11.14
N TRP A 67 -2.50 3.99 -10.56
CA TRP A 67 -1.66 5.06 -10.00
C TRP A 67 -0.94 5.88 -11.07
N SER A 68 -0.94 5.43 -12.32
CA SER A 68 -0.32 6.15 -13.46
C SER A 68 -1.22 7.23 -14.06
N LEU A 69 -2.48 7.34 -13.62
CA LEU A 69 -3.47 8.27 -14.18
C LEU A 69 -3.01 9.74 -14.14
N GLY A 70 -2.88 10.35 -15.31
CA GLY A 70 -2.74 11.80 -15.47
C GLY A 70 -1.45 12.43 -14.95
N SER A 71 -0.51 11.65 -14.47
CA SER A 71 0.77 12.15 -13.95
C SER A 71 1.93 11.66 -14.79
N SER A 72 2.87 12.53 -15.10
CA SER A 72 4.15 12.16 -15.71
C SER A 72 5.17 11.63 -14.71
N GLY A 73 4.77 11.37 -13.48
CA GLY A 73 5.66 10.87 -12.44
C GLY A 73 4.89 10.57 -11.17
N ALA A 74 4.51 9.35 -10.97
CA ALA A 74 4.26 8.86 -9.66
C ALA A 74 5.60 8.85 -8.92
N ASN A 75 5.72 9.63 -7.85
CA ASN A 75 6.89 9.64 -7.01
C ASN A 75 6.59 8.77 -5.79
N GLY A 76 7.29 7.67 -5.68
CA GLY A 76 7.32 6.89 -4.47
C GLY A 76 8.69 7.02 -3.83
N LEU A 77 8.76 7.00 -2.53
CA LEU A 77 9.98 6.56 -1.88
C LEU A 77 10.08 5.07 -2.15
N ASP A 78 10.73 4.79 -3.26
CA ASP A 78 11.10 3.45 -3.64
C ASP A 78 12.34 3.10 -2.83
N ASP A 79 12.24 2.06 -2.08
CA ASP A 79 13.39 1.28 -1.72
C ASP A 79 13.77 0.49 -2.98
N THR A 80 14.64 1.08 -3.81
CA THR A 80 15.12 0.51 -5.07
C THR A 80 15.77 -0.86 -4.90
N ASP A 81 15.95 -1.30 -3.67
CA ASP A 81 16.45 -2.62 -3.28
C ASP A 81 15.42 -3.37 -2.43
N GLY A 82 14.16 -3.31 -2.87
CA GLY A 82 12.95 -3.79 -2.16
C GLY A 82 13.05 -5.18 -1.52
N SER A 83 13.93 -6.03 -2.01
CA SER A 83 14.25 -7.31 -1.37
C SER A 83 15.09 -7.14 -0.09
N SER A 84 15.82 -6.02 0.07
CA SER A 84 16.73 -5.79 1.20
C SER A 84 16.07 -5.03 2.35
N TYR A 85 15.11 -4.12 2.07
CA TYR A 85 14.54 -3.23 3.08
C TYR A 85 13.06 -3.47 3.39
N GLY A 86 12.45 -4.42 2.75
CA GLY A 86 11.19 -5.00 3.17
C GLY A 86 9.93 -4.49 2.54
N ALA A 87 9.90 -3.38 1.84
CA ALA A 87 8.76 -2.94 1.04
C ALA A 87 9.20 -2.03 -0.11
N SER A 88 8.54 -2.11 -1.26
CA SER A 88 8.78 -1.23 -2.42
C SER A 88 7.48 -0.86 -3.12
N SER A 89 7.47 0.30 -3.77
CA SER A 89 6.38 0.71 -4.64
C SER A 89 6.57 0.16 -6.05
N ASP A 90 5.53 -0.43 -6.61
CA ASP A 90 5.49 -0.95 -7.97
C ASP A 90 4.38 -0.23 -8.75
N TYR A 91 4.77 0.85 -9.45
CA TYR A 91 3.84 1.65 -10.25
C TYR A 91 3.30 0.93 -11.46
N ALA A 92 4.10 0.07 -12.07
CA ALA A 92 3.69 -0.64 -13.26
C ALA A 92 2.55 -1.62 -12.99
N ASN A 93 2.41 -2.03 -11.73
CA ASN A 93 1.41 -3.00 -11.29
C ASN A 93 0.47 -2.42 -10.21
N ASP A 94 0.50 -1.10 -9.95
CA ASP A 94 -0.45 -0.39 -9.08
C ASP A 94 -0.51 -0.88 -7.62
N HIS A 95 0.64 -1.29 -7.05
CA HIS A 95 0.68 -1.77 -5.68
C HIS A 95 1.98 -1.40 -4.94
N ILE A 96 1.95 -1.55 -3.62
CA ILE A 96 3.14 -1.63 -2.79
C ILE A 96 3.39 -3.08 -2.44
N ARG A 97 4.61 -3.57 -2.72
CA ARG A 97 5.03 -4.93 -2.41
C ARG A 97 5.81 -4.99 -1.10
N ILE A 98 5.37 -5.85 -0.18
CA ILE A 98 6.01 -6.11 1.10
C ILE A 98 6.74 -7.45 1.01
N TYR A 99 8.04 -7.45 1.22
CA TYR A 99 8.90 -8.65 1.16
C TYR A 99 9.22 -9.23 2.54
N THR A 100 9.00 -8.47 3.61
CA THR A 100 9.32 -8.91 4.97
C THR A 100 8.09 -9.35 5.73
N LYS A 101 8.27 -10.31 6.62
CA LYS A 101 7.22 -10.72 7.55
C LYS A 101 7.08 -9.73 8.69
N GLY A 102 5.85 -9.47 9.11
CA GLY A 102 5.57 -8.55 10.20
C GLY A 102 4.16 -7.98 10.15
N ILE A 103 3.90 -7.01 11.00
CA ILE A 103 2.65 -6.25 11.00
C ILE A 103 2.93 -4.88 10.39
N PHE A 104 2.12 -4.50 9.41
CA PHE A 104 2.24 -3.25 8.70
C PHE A 104 0.99 -2.40 8.86
N ASN A 105 1.18 -1.12 9.13
CA ASN A 105 0.14 -0.11 9.02
C ASN A 105 -0.02 0.26 7.54
N LEU A 106 -1.27 0.32 7.09
CA LEU A 106 -1.67 0.72 5.76
C LEU A 106 -2.45 2.02 5.85
N GLU A 107 -2.14 2.99 5.01
CA GLU A 107 -2.87 4.24 4.95
C GLU A 107 -3.05 4.68 3.50
N MET A 108 -4.31 4.88 3.09
CA MET A 108 -4.68 5.39 1.77
C MET A 108 -5.40 6.72 1.93
N ASN A 109 -4.89 7.76 1.28
CA ASN A 109 -5.49 9.08 1.22
C ASN A 109 -5.74 9.44 -0.24
N ILE A 110 -6.98 9.71 -0.61
CA ILE A 110 -7.39 9.96 -2.00
C ILE A 110 -8.26 11.21 -2.08
N SER A 111 -7.94 12.09 -3.03
CA SER A 111 -8.82 13.15 -3.51
C SER A 111 -9.23 12.85 -4.95
N TYR A 112 -10.52 12.87 -5.22
CA TYR A 112 -11.05 12.49 -6.53
C TYR A 112 -12.33 13.25 -6.88
N LYS A 113 -12.70 13.21 -8.17
CA LYS A 113 -13.99 13.65 -8.71
C LYS A 113 -14.64 12.53 -9.49
N GLN A 114 -15.96 12.60 -9.65
CA GLN A 114 -16.64 11.77 -10.65
C GLN A 114 -16.63 12.46 -12.02
N GLY A 115 -16.47 11.68 -13.08
CA GLY A 115 -16.49 12.18 -14.45
C GLY A 115 -17.88 12.25 -15.05
N THR A 116 -18.91 11.71 -14.38
CA THR A 116 -20.29 11.64 -14.86
C THR A 116 -21.22 12.31 -13.85
N ALA A 117 -22.23 13.05 -14.33
CA ALA A 117 -23.22 13.67 -13.45
C ALA A 117 -24.14 12.64 -12.80
N GLY A 118 -24.63 12.94 -11.60
CA GLY A 118 -25.55 12.11 -10.84
C GLY A 118 -25.02 11.75 -9.45
N ASN A 119 -25.90 11.20 -8.62
CA ASN A 119 -25.56 10.75 -7.28
C ASN A 119 -24.91 9.38 -7.33
N ILE A 120 -23.58 9.34 -7.15
CA ILE A 120 -22.80 8.11 -7.21
C ILE A 120 -22.16 7.84 -5.85
N ILE A 121 -22.39 6.66 -5.31
CA ILE A 121 -21.71 6.19 -4.09
C ILE A 121 -20.46 5.43 -4.50
N TRP A 122 -19.33 6.03 -4.23
CA TRP A 122 -18.01 5.40 -4.39
C TRP A 122 -17.61 4.67 -3.12
N THR A 123 -17.16 3.43 -3.27
CA THR A 123 -16.58 2.63 -2.20
C THR A 123 -15.09 2.50 -2.46
N TRP A 124 -14.27 2.93 -1.53
CA TRP A 124 -12.82 2.80 -1.54
C TRP A 124 -12.39 1.80 -0.50
N LEU A 125 -11.44 0.94 -0.82
CA LEU A 125 -11.01 -0.12 0.07
C LEU A 125 -9.53 -0.48 -0.12
N LEU A 126 -8.94 -1.03 0.94
CA LEU A 126 -7.63 -1.66 0.92
C LEU A 126 -7.78 -3.16 0.67
N ALA A 127 -6.90 -3.70 -0.15
CA ALA A 127 -6.83 -5.13 -0.42
C ALA A 127 -5.39 -5.62 -0.38
N THR A 128 -5.21 -6.92 -0.25
CA THR A 128 -3.91 -7.58 -0.25
C THR A 128 -3.91 -8.76 -1.22
N GLN A 129 -2.73 -9.08 -1.73
CA GLN A 129 -2.50 -10.25 -2.56
C GLN A 129 -1.20 -10.92 -2.11
N ALA A 130 -1.30 -12.09 -1.49
CA ALA A 130 -0.15 -12.84 -1.02
C ALA A 130 0.41 -13.72 -2.15
N ASP A 131 1.72 -13.68 -2.34
CA ASP A 131 2.47 -14.57 -3.24
C ASP A 131 1.91 -14.67 -4.68
N GLY A 132 1.32 -13.55 -5.20
CA GLY A 132 0.68 -13.52 -6.51
C GLY A 132 -0.63 -14.32 -6.62
N GLY A 133 -1.21 -14.74 -5.50
CA GLY A 133 -2.48 -15.46 -5.42
C GLY A 133 -3.71 -14.57 -5.70
N SER A 134 -4.85 -14.91 -5.12
CA SER A 134 -6.08 -14.13 -5.25
C SER A 134 -6.02 -12.85 -4.43
N ILE A 135 -6.61 -11.77 -4.96
CA ILE A 135 -6.77 -10.51 -4.23
C ILE A 135 -7.83 -10.70 -3.13
N THR A 136 -7.49 -10.34 -1.91
CA THR A 136 -8.35 -10.41 -0.73
C THR A 136 -8.65 -9.01 -0.21
N GLU A 137 -9.93 -8.66 -0.05
CA GLU A 137 -10.33 -7.41 0.58
C GLU A 137 -10.07 -7.47 2.08
N THR A 138 -9.38 -6.47 2.63
CA THR A 138 -9.02 -6.43 4.07
C THR A 138 -10.20 -6.10 4.99
N GLY A 139 -11.32 -5.63 4.44
CA GLY A 139 -12.45 -5.09 5.21
C GLY A 139 -12.31 -3.60 5.56
N TYR A 140 -11.14 -3.00 5.45
CA TYR A 140 -10.92 -1.56 5.64
C TYR A 140 -11.43 -0.81 4.42
N LYS A 141 -12.55 -0.10 4.58
CA LYS A 141 -13.23 0.58 3.47
C LYS A 141 -14.01 1.80 3.95
N VAL A 142 -14.19 2.74 3.02
CA VAL A 142 -15.03 3.93 3.21
C VAL A 142 -15.96 4.10 2.01
N LYS A 143 -17.15 4.65 2.25
CA LYS A 143 -18.11 5.03 1.21
C LYS A 143 -18.30 6.54 1.18
N ARG A 144 -18.33 7.11 -0.02
CA ARG A 144 -18.60 8.54 -0.22
C ARG A 144 -19.58 8.76 -1.36
N LEU A 145 -20.66 9.51 -1.08
CA LEU A 145 -21.58 9.99 -2.09
C LEU A 145 -21.03 11.27 -2.73
N LEU A 146 -21.03 11.35 -4.04
CA LEU A 146 -20.83 12.55 -4.84
C LEU A 146 -22.09 12.86 -5.62
N GLY A 147 -22.50 14.13 -5.66
CA GLY A 147 -23.71 14.59 -6.32
C GLY A 147 -23.49 15.18 -7.72
N SER A 148 -22.26 15.58 -8.04
CA SER A 148 -21.96 16.23 -9.32
C SER A 148 -20.51 16.04 -9.77
N THR A 149 -20.25 16.33 -11.05
CA THR A 149 -18.89 16.29 -11.63
C THR A 149 -17.96 17.39 -11.14
N SER A 150 -18.51 18.48 -10.58
CA SER A 150 -17.73 19.58 -10.00
C SER A 150 -17.35 19.34 -8.54
N GLU A 151 -18.02 18.39 -7.88
CA GLU A 151 -17.72 18.04 -6.50
C GLU A 151 -16.45 17.21 -6.41
N ALA A 152 -15.50 17.66 -5.58
CA ALA A 152 -14.33 16.88 -5.20
C ALA A 152 -14.58 16.24 -3.84
N ALA A 153 -14.13 15.01 -3.66
CA ALA A 153 -14.13 14.33 -2.37
C ALA A 153 -12.71 13.99 -1.95
N ALA A 154 -12.48 14.06 -0.65
CA ALA A 154 -11.31 13.45 -0.02
C ALA A 154 -11.76 12.31 0.87
N ILE A 155 -11.00 11.23 0.85
CA ILE A 155 -11.21 10.05 1.72
C ILE A 155 -9.89 9.62 2.33
N SER A 156 -9.98 9.01 3.51
CA SER A 156 -8.86 8.30 4.14
C SER A 156 -9.35 6.92 4.59
N VAL A 157 -8.54 5.91 4.33
CA VAL A 157 -8.74 4.54 4.80
C VAL A 157 -7.46 4.06 5.42
N SER A 158 -7.51 3.58 6.65
CA SER A 158 -6.36 3.01 7.33
C SER A 158 -6.67 1.62 7.89
N GLY A 159 -5.64 0.81 8.06
CA GLY A 159 -5.76 -0.53 8.60
C GLY A 159 -4.41 -1.20 8.78
N PHE A 160 -4.45 -2.50 9.05
CA PHE A 160 -3.26 -3.30 9.27
C PHE A 160 -3.27 -4.54 8.39
N VAL A 161 -2.09 -5.02 8.05
CA VAL A 161 -1.90 -6.33 7.45
C VAL A 161 -0.84 -7.09 8.23
N ASP A 162 -1.12 -8.36 8.49
CA ASP A 162 -0.16 -9.33 9.00
C ASP A 162 0.39 -10.14 7.82
N THR A 163 1.68 -9.99 7.56
CA THR A 163 2.38 -10.67 6.46
C THR A 163 3.18 -11.89 6.93
N THR A 164 3.01 -12.33 8.17
CA THR A 164 3.78 -13.47 8.72
C THR A 164 3.53 -14.77 7.97
N GLY A 165 2.34 -14.91 7.35
CA GLY A 165 1.93 -16.10 6.60
C GLY A 165 2.38 -16.14 5.13
N HIS A 166 2.92 -15.05 4.54
CA HIS A 166 3.38 -15.09 3.16
C HIS A 166 4.67 -15.88 2.97
N THR A 167 4.87 -16.44 1.78
CA THR A 167 6.07 -17.19 1.44
C THR A 167 7.12 -16.30 0.81
N THR A 168 6.74 -15.41 -0.11
CA THR A 168 7.66 -14.53 -0.85
C THR A 168 7.34 -13.06 -0.63
N HIS A 169 6.08 -12.64 -0.77
CA HIS A 169 5.66 -11.23 -0.66
C HIS A 169 4.16 -11.09 -0.40
N THR A 170 3.76 -9.90 0.01
CA THR A 170 2.36 -9.46 0.03
C THR A 170 2.24 -8.13 -0.69
N ASP A 171 1.41 -8.06 -1.71
CA ASP A 171 1.08 -6.82 -2.41
C ASP A 171 -0.09 -6.13 -1.70
N VAL A 172 0.01 -4.80 -1.53
CA VAL A 172 -1.03 -3.94 -0.97
C VAL A 172 -1.59 -3.08 -2.09
N LEU A 173 -2.90 -3.15 -2.29
CA LEU A 173 -3.59 -2.50 -3.39
C LEU A 173 -4.65 -1.53 -2.87
N SER A 174 -4.76 -0.38 -3.54
CA SER A 174 -5.91 0.52 -3.43
C SER A 174 -6.97 0.10 -4.43
N ARG A 175 -8.19 -0.11 -3.97
CA ARG A 175 -9.28 -0.55 -4.85
C ARG A 175 -10.50 0.34 -4.70
N LEU A 176 -11.30 0.41 -5.76
CA LEU A 176 -12.53 1.19 -5.79
C LEU A 176 -13.63 0.47 -6.55
N ARG A 177 -14.87 0.78 -6.21
CA ARG A 177 -16.08 0.35 -6.94
C ARG A 177 -17.21 1.37 -6.74
N HIS A 178 -18.24 1.26 -7.57
CA HIS A 178 -19.54 1.89 -7.35
C HIS A 178 -20.67 0.91 -7.73
N ASP A 179 -21.89 1.21 -7.26
CA ASP A 179 -23.07 0.39 -7.49
C ASP A 179 -24.19 1.26 -8.12
N ASN A 180 -23.91 1.98 -9.21
CA ASN A 180 -24.81 3.00 -9.78
C ASN A 180 -25.41 2.63 -11.16
N GLY A 181 -25.56 1.37 -11.45
CA GLY A 181 -26.31 0.87 -12.61
C GLY A 181 -25.60 0.92 -13.96
N SER A 182 -24.69 1.86 -14.22
CA SER A 182 -23.90 1.98 -15.46
C SER A 182 -22.43 2.19 -15.16
N SER A 183 -21.54 2.03 -16.15
CA SER A 183 -20.13 2.35 -16.00
C SER A 183 -19.94 3.83 -15.67
N GLN A 184 -19.05 4.13 -14.74
CA GLN A 184 -18.74 5.48 -14.28
C GLN A 184 -17.25 5.78 -14.39
N ASN A 185 -16.92 7.04 -14.56
CA ASN A 185 -15.54 7.51 -14.57
C ASN A 185 -15.17 8.14 -13.22
N MET A 186 -14.05 7.69 -12.66
CA MET A 186 -13.39 8.32 -11.53
C MET A 186 -12.21 9.13 -12.05
N ILE A 187 -12.05 10.35 -11.58
CA ILE A 187 -10.93 11.23 -11.91
C ILE A 187 -10.11 11.45 -10.65
N LEU A 188 -8.93 10.84 -10.62
CA LEU A 188 -8.00 11.03 -9.52
C LEU A 188 -7.43 12.47 -9.57
N GLN A 189 -7.42 13.15 -8.45
CA GLN A 189 -6.78 14.47 -8.31
C GLN A 189 -5.49 14.37 -7.52
N TYR A 190 -5.53 13.66 -6.42
CA TYR A 190 -4.39 13.36 -5.57
C TYR A 190 -4.60 11.99 -4.95
N GLY A 191 -3.54 11.22 -4.85
CA GLY A 191 -3.58 9.93 -4.18
C GLY A 191 -2.27 9.62 -3.47
N GLN A 192 -2.38 8.94 -2.34
CA GLN A 192 -1.25 8.43 -1.59
C GLN A 192 -1.63 7.09 -0.96
N LEU A 193 -0.76 6.10 -1.12
CA LEU A 193 -0.79 4.85 -0.38
C LEU A 193 0.52 4.70 0.36
N ASN A 194 0.44 4.54 1.66
CA ASN A 194 1.58 4.34 2.56
C ASN A 194 1.52 2.96 3.19
N VAL A 195 2.68 2.35 3.32
CA VAL A 195 2.88 1.11 4.08
C VAL A 195 4.04 1.32 5.02
N THR A 196 3.81 1.09 6.32
CA THR A 196 4.83 1.29 7.36
C THR A 196 4.84 0.09 8.29
N ARG A 197 6.00 -0.52 8.50
CA ARG A 197 6.15 -1.63 9.45
C ARG A 197 6.03 -1.11 10.89
N ILE A 198 5.26 -1.84 11.72
CA ILE A 198 5.04 -1.51 13.13
C ILE A 198 5.35 -2.67 14.09
N GLY A 199 5.59 -3.86 13.57
CA GLY A 199 5.92 -5.04 14.37
C GLY A 199 6.52 -6.22 13.59
#